data_8cc242d09e00e2f1cc6be28031941d7e
#
_entry.id   8cc242d09e00e2f1cc6be28031941d7e
#
_cell.length_a   1.000
_cell.length_b   1.000
_cell.length_c   1.000
_cell.angle_alpha   90.00
_cell.angle_beta   90.00
_cell.angle_gamma   90.00
#
_symmetry.space_group_name_H-M   'P 1'
#
loop_
_entity.id
_entity.type
_entity.pdbx_description
1 polymer ?
#
loop_
_entity_poly.entity_id
_entity_poly.type
_entity_poly.pdbx_seq_one_letter_code
_entity_poly.pdbx_strand_id
1 'polypeptide(L)'
;MNSGQLNHRDLYRLPWTLPDNAISWLEPTAMCNLACDGCYRENLKDSHLSVGEVKHHLDVFQKLRNTDCISIAGGDPLLYPDILEIVADIKKRGLKPIINTNGKALTMELLKDLKKAGVYGFTFHVDSKQGRGNEWKGKNEIELLDLRLQYAKMLAEVGGISCSFNSTVYEDTLQYVPEMVNWAHKHIDIVHTMVFIVFRHVIPNMPFDWYAGGTKVEWDKIMYHSDKKRDVEILSTDVLAKVRERFPEFIPSAYL
;
A
#
# COMPACT_ATOMS: atom_id res chain seq x y z
N MET A 1 26.13 -21.59 26.83
CA MET A 1 25.79 -21.48 25.38
C MET A 1 25.81 -19.98 25.07
N ASN A 2 26.80 -19.53 24.31
CA ASN A 2 26.87 -18.13 23.88
C ASN A 2 25.62 -17.83 23.08
N SER A 3 24.79 -16.92 23.61
CA SER A 3 23.77 -16.26 22.82
C SER A 3 24.50 -15.39 21.79
N GLY A 4 24.88 -15.99 20.68
CA GLY A 4 25.45 -15.26 19.57
C GLY A 4 24.47 -14.16 19.19
N GLN A 5 24.87 -12.93 19.42
CA GLN A 5 24.12 -11.76 18.99
C GLN A 5 23.96 -11.89 17.48
N LEU A 6 22.70 -12.15 17.05
CA LEU A 6 22.41 -12.29 15.63
C LEU A 6 22.79 -10.99 14.94
N ASN A 7 23.82 -11.05 14.10
CA ASN A 7 24.23 -9.90 13.32
C ASN A 7 23.24 -9.73 12.16
N HIS A 8 22.50 -8.64 12.16
CA HIS A 8 21.52 -8.34 11.12
C HIS A 8 22.14 -8.36 9.70
N ARG A 9 23.44 -8.01 9.55
CA ARG A 9 24.15 -8.07 8.26
C ARG A 9 24.38 -9.50 7.76
N ASP A 10 24.39 -10.48 8.64
CA ASP A 10 24.56 -11.89 8.28
C ASP A 10 23.21 -12.58 8.03
N LEU A 11 22.16 -12.05 8.68
CA LEU A 11 20.78 -12.52 8.52
C LEU A 11 20.10 -11.96 7.28
N TYR A 12 20.47 -10.73 6.89
CA TYR A 12 19.94 -10.00 5.74
C TYR A 12 20.92 -9.98 4.57
N ARG A 13 21.32 -11.13 4.11
CA ARG A 13 21.77 -11.22 2.73
C ARG A 13 20.55 -11.21 1.83
N LEU A 14 20.05 -10.01 1.58
CA LEU A 14 19.23 -9.84 0.41
C LEU A 14 20.08 -10.29 -0.78
N PRO A 15 19.58 -11.19 -1.64
CA PRO A 15 20.30 -11.58 -2.84
C PRO A 15 20.37 -10.44 -3.86
N TRP A 16 20.27 -9.19 -3.40
CA TRP A 16 20.06 -8.01 -4.20
C TRP A 16 21.28 -7.09 -4.16
N THR A 17 21.63 -6.62 -5.32
CA THR A 17 22.61 -5.55 -5.51
C THR A 17 21.91 -4.18 -5.44
N LEU A 18 22.66 -3.07 -5.42
CA LEU A 18 22.09 -1.72 -5.35
C LEU A 18 21.00 -1.42 -6.40
N PRO A 19 21.10 -1.87 -7.68
CA PRO A 19 20.04 -1.67 -8.66
C PRO A 19 18.83 -2.58 -8.45
N ASP A 20 18.92 -3.62 -7.62
CA ASP A 20 17.81 -4.52 -7.39
C ASP A 20 16.69 -3.83 -6.60
N ASN A 21 15.48 -3.98 -7.08
CA ASN A 21 14.29 -3.46 -6.45
C ASN A 21 13.11 -4.37 -6.77
N ALA A 22 12.67 -5.13 -5.77
CA ALA A 22 11.59 -6.08 -5.94
C ALA A 22 10.32 -5.44 -6.51
N ILE A 23 10.04 -4.18 -6.11
CA ILE A 23 8.82 -3.46 -6.50
C ILE A 23 9.19 -2.04 -6.92
N SER A 24 8.88 -1.65 -8.17
CA SER A 24 8.91 -0.27 -8.62
C SER A 24 7.52 0.36 -8.54
N TRP A 25 7.46 1.62 -8.13
CA TRP A 25 6.23 2.34 -7.86
C TRP A 25 5.86 3.25 -9.01
N LEU A 26 4.68 3.03 -9.60
CA LEU A 26 4.16 3.75 -10.77
C LEU A 26 2.85 4.47 -10.42
N GLU A 27 2.77 5.75 -10.71
CA GLU A 27 1.59 6.59 -10.46
C GLU A 27 1.06 7.22 -11.75
N PRO A 28 0.17 6.53 -12.50
CA PRO A 28 -0.33 7.03 -13.77
C PRO A 28 -1.35 8.16 -13.60
N THR A 29 -1.88 8.36 -12.41
CA THR A 29 -2.86 9.41 -12.09
C THR A 29 -2.77 9.86 -10.64
N ALA A 30 -3.07 11.13 -10.38
CA ALA A 30 -3.31 11.65 -9.03
C ALA A 30 -4.81 11.75 -8.69
N MET A 31 -5.71 11.40 -9.63
CA MET A 31 -7.15 11.40 -9.40
C MET A 31 -7.56 10.28 -8.43
N CYS A 32 -8.39 10.60 -7.44
CA CYS A 32 -8.94 9.63 -6.48
C CYS A 32 -10.43 9.88 -6.22
N ASN A 33 -11.14 8.83 -5.87
CA ASN A 33 -12.57 8.87 -5.52
C ASN A 33 -12.84 8.81 -4.00
N LEU A 34 -11.79 8.92 -3.19
CA LEU A 34 -11.83 9.07 -1.73
C LEU A 34 -10.99 10.27 -1.27
N ALA A 35 -11.22 10.71 -0.05
CA ALA A 35 -10.44 11.71 0.66
C ALA A 35 -9.99 11.11 2.01
N CYS A 36 -8.79 10.54 2.03
CA CYS A 36 -8.25 9.88 3.21
C CYS A 36 -7.54 10.89 4.12
N ASP A 37 -7.71 10.72 5.42
CA ASP A 37 -6.89 11.45 6.40
C ASP A 37 -5.42 11.04 6.25
N GLY A 38 -4.52 12.02 6.11
CA GLY A 38 -3.08 11.76 5.97
C GLY A 38 -2.70 11.08 4.64
N CYS A 39 -3.49 11.30 3.58
CA CYS A 39 -3.10 10.85 2.25
C CYS A 39 -1.82 11.55 1.80
N TYR A 40 -0.86 10.77 1.29
CA TYR A 40 0.42 11.32 0.80
C TYR A 40 0.28 12.03 -0.57
N ARG A 41 -0.86 11.89 -1.23
CA ARG A 41 -1.10 12.40 -2.58
C ARG A 41 -2.22 13.43 -2.59
N GLU A 42 -2.01 14.53 -3.31
CA GLU A 42 -3.07 15.47 -3.64
C GLU A 42 -4.03 14.84 -4.65
N ASN A 43 -5.34 15.00 -4.41
CA ASN A 43 -6.35 14.53 -5.33
C ASN A 43 -6.57 15.59 -6.43
N LEU A 44 -5.93 15.38 -7.57
CA LEU A 44 -6.01 16.26 -8.73
C LEU A 44 -6.89 15.63 -9.81
N LYS A 45 -7.98 16.30 -10.13
CA LYS A 45 -8.84 15.91 -11.26
C LYS A 45 -8.06 16.09 -12.57
N ASP A 46 -8.34 15.23 -13.53
CA ASP A 46 -7.76 15.27 -14.88
C ASP A 46 -6.21 15.21 -14.92
N SER A 47 -5.61 14.55 -13.95
CA SER A 47 -4.16 14.42 -13.76
C SER A 47 -3.61 13.12 -14.36
N HIS A 48 -4.22 12.60 -15.41
CA HIS A 48 -3.78 11.37 -16.06
C HIS A 48 -2.52 11.62 -16.90
N LEU A 49 -1.48 10.81 -16.67
CA LEU A 49 -0.36 10.72 -17.61
C LEU A 49 -0.82 10.06 -18.91
N SER A 50 -0.26 10.47 -20.02
CA SER A 50 -0.47 9.74 -21.28
C SER A 50 0.12 8.33 -21.20
N VAL A 51 -0.42 7.40 -21.97
CA VAL A 51 0.13 6.03 -22.07
C VAL A 51 1.61 6.05 -22.47
N GLY A 52 2.01 7.00 -23.33
CA GLY A 52 3.42 7.17 -23.74
C GLY A 52 4.34 7.53 -22.56
N GLU A 53 3.91 8.47 -21.70
CA GLU A 53 4.67 8.85 -20.49
C GLU A 53 4.78 7.67 -19.52
N VAL A 54 3.68 6.95 -19.30
CA VAL A 54 3.68 5.76 -18.44
C VAL A 54 4.65 4.69 -18.97
N LYS A 55 4.62 4.40 -20.27
CA LYS A 55 5.55 3.46 -20.90
C LYS A 55 7.01 3.94 -20.79
N HIS A 56 7.26 5.23 -20.92
CA HIS A 56 8.58 5.80 -20.69
C HIS A 56 9.06 5.59 -19.25
N HIS A 57 8.19 5.78 -18.25
CA HIS A 57 8.54 5.48 -16.85
C HIS A 57 8.92 4.00 -16.67
N LEU A 58 8.18 3.07 -17.29
CA LEU A 58 8.50 1.65 -17.26
C LEU A 58 9.85 1.34 -17.90
N ASP A 59 10.20 2.00 -19.01
CA ASP A 59 11.52 1.87 -19.65
C ASP A 59 12.62 2.34 -18.71
N VAL A 60 12.42 3.45 -18.00
CA VAL A 60 13.37 3.98 -17.02
C VAL A 60 13.54 3.01 -15.86
N PHE A 61 12.46 2.43 -15.34
CA PHE A 61 12.56 1.43 -14.26
C PHE A 61 13.38 0.22 -14.70
N GLN A 62 13.11 -0.35 -15.86
CA GLN A 62 13.84 -1.51 -16.37
C GLN A 62 15.31 -1.20 -16.70
N LYS A 63 15.61 0.04 -17.10
CA LYS A 63 16.98 0.48 -17.37
C LYS A 63 17.81 0.66 -16.10
N LEU A 64 17.18 1.16 -15.03
CA LEU A 64 17.88 1.56 -13.80
C LEU A 64 17.76 0.55 -12.66
N ARG A 65 16.79 -0.37 -12.73
CA ARG A 65 16.46 -1.31 -11.66
C ARG A 65 16.20 -2.71 -12.21
N ASN A 66 16.63 -3.72 -11.45
CA ASN A 66 16.18 -5.09 -11.66
C ASN A 66 14.87 -5.26 -10.86
N THR A 67 13.75 -4.89 -11.46
CA THR A 67 12.44 -4.94 -10.80
C THR A 67 11.67 -6.20 -11.21
N ASP A 68 10.97 -6.81 -10.26
CA ASP A 68 10.09 -7.97 -10.47
C ASP A 68 8.64 -7.54 -10.67
N CYS A 69 8.22 -6.54 -9.92
CA CYS A 69 6.84 -6.09 -9.83
C CYS A 69 6.74 -4.60 -10.11
N ILE A 70 5.64 -4.21 -10.72
CA ILE A 70 5.22 -2.81 -10.81
C ILE A 70 3.98 -2.64 -9.92
N SER A 71 4.13 -1.83 -8.90
CA SER A 71 3.05 -1.40 -8.01
C SER A 71 2.39 -0.17 -8.61
N ILE A 72 1.21 -0.34 -9.21
CA ILE A 72 0.45 0.74 -9.84
C ILE A 72 -0.40 1.40 -8.76
N ALA A 73 -0.17 2.68 -8.52
CA ALA A 73 -0.75 3.45 -7.42
C ALA A 73 -1.10 4.88 -7.87
N GLY A 74 -0.89 5.86 -7.00
CA GLY A 74 -1.17 7.28 -7.25
C GLY A 74 -2.36 7.77 -6.45
N GLY A 75 -3.34 8.38 -7.09
CA GLY A 75 -4.66 8.62 -6.49
C GLY A 75 -5.39 7.30 -6.30
N ASP A 76 -6.19 6.90 -7.30
CA ASP A 76 -6.65 5.50 -7.41
C ASP A 76 -6.46 5.00 -8.84
N PRO A 77 -5.64 3.98 -9.08
CA PRO A 77 -5.29 3.52 -10.42
C PRO A 77 -6.48 2.93 -11.19
N LEU A 78 -7.56 2.51 -10.53
CA LEU A 78 -8.77 2.04 -11.21
C LEU A 78 -9.57 3.19 -11.87
N LEU A 79 -9.19 4.44 -11.61
CA LEU A 79 -9.75 5.61 -12.29
C LEU A 79 -8.91 6.03 -13.51
N TYR A 80 -7.76 5.40 -13.73
CA TYR A 80 -6.95 5.67 -14.91
C TYR A 80 -7.60 5.02 -16.14
N PRO A 81 -7.94 5.80 -17.20
CA PRO A 81 -8.72 5.29 -18.33
C PRO A 81 -8.08 4.08 -19.02
N ASP A 82 -6.76 4.11 -19.16
CA ASP A 82 -6.01 3.12 -19.91
C ASP A 82 -5.39 2.03 -19.02
N ILE A 83 -5.98 1.78 -17.85
CA ILE A 83 -5.41 0.83 -16.85
C ILE A 83 -5.21 -0.58 -17.44
N LEU A 84 -6.11 -1.05 -18.28
CA LEU A 84 -6.00 -2.37 -18.92
C LEU A 84 -4.80 -2.44 -19.87
N GLU A 85 -4.54 -1.38 -20.65
CA GLU A 85 -3.40 -1.31 -21.54
C GLU A 85 -2.09 -1.33 -20.75
N ILE A 86 -2.00 -0.56 -19.66
CA ILE A 86 -0.80 -0.51 -18.83
C ILE A 86 -0.53 -1.84 -18.12
N VAL A 87 -1.56 -2.50 -17.59
CA VAL A 87 -1.44 -3.84 -17.00
C VAL A 87 -0.91 -4.84 -18.03
N ALA A 88 -1.45 -4.81 -19.25
CA ALA A 88 -1.01 -5.69 -20.34
C ALA A 88 0.44 -5.40 -20.79
N ASP A 89 0.84 -4.11 -20.86
CA ASP A 89 2.21 -3.73 -21.20
C ASP A 89 3.22 -4.19 -20.12
N ILE A 90 2.91 -3.98 -18.85
CA ILE A 90 3.74 -4.46 -17.73
C ILE A 90 3.90 -5.99 -17.80
N LYS A 91 2.79 -6.72 -18.04
CA LYS A 91 2.84 -8.18 -18.19
C LYS A 91 3.68 -8.61 -19.38
N LYS A 92 3.55 -7.93 -20.53
CA LYS A 92 4.33 -8.19 -21.76
C LYS A 92 5.83 -7.98 -21.54
N ARG A 93 6.22 -7.07 -20.65
CA ARG A 93 7.61 -6.81 -20.25
C ARG A 93 8.19 -7.89 -19.33
N GLY A 94 7.41 -8.91 -18.98
CA GLY A 94 7.81 -9.98 -18.04
C GLY A 94 7.69 -9.60 -16.57
N LEU A 95 7.10 -8.45 -16.27
CA LEU A 95 6.92 -7.94 -14.91
C LEU A 95 5.54 -8.34 -14.34
N LYS A 96 5.40 -8.25 -13.02
CA LYS A 96 4.15 -8.56 -12.31
C LYS A 96 3.40 -7.27 -11.98
N PRO A 97 2.27 -6.96 -12.67
CA PRO A 97 1.47 -5.78 -12.33
C PRO A 97 0.66 -6.03 -11.07
N ILE A 98 0.83 -5.16 -10.07
CA ILE A 98 0.09 -5.14 -8.81
C ILE A 98 -0.67 -3.81 -8.74
N ILE A 99 -1.98 -3.86 -8.47
CA ILE A 99 -2.82 -2.67 -8.37
C ILE A 99 -3.00 -2.31 -6.89
N ASN A 100 -2.54 -1.11 -6.50
CA ASN A 100 -2.79 -0.54 -5.18
C ASN A 100 -3.99 0.40 -5.27
N THR A 101 -5.11 0.00 -4.67
CA THR A 101 -6.38 0.71 -4.80
C THR A 101 -7.15 0.74 -3.50
N ASN A 102 -8.04 1.71 -3.36
CA ASN A 102 -9.05 1.70 -2.31
C ASN A 102 -10.22 0.74 -2.61
N GLY A 103 -10.28 0.18 -3.81
CA GLY A 103 -11.26 -0.81 -4.26
C GLY A 103 -12.62 -0.23 -4.66
N LYS A 104 -12.92 1.06 -4.39
CA LYS A 104 -14.26 1.63 -4.61
C LYS A 104 -14.74 1.60 -6.06
N ALA A 105 -13.82 1.67 -7.02
CA ALA A 105 -14.13 1.60 -8.45
C ALA A 105 -14.09 0.16 -9.02
N LEU A 106 -13.75 -0.84 -8.20
CA LEU A 106 -13.64 -2.22 -8.67
C LEU A 106 -15.02 -2.86 -8.87
N THR A 107 -15.25 -3.36 -10.07
CA THR A 107 -16.41 -4.22 -10.41
C THR A 107 -15.94 -5.60 -10.82
N MET A 108 -16.81 -6.60 -10.78
CA MET A 108 -16.48 -7.95 -11.27
C MET A 108 -16.12 -7.98 -12.75
N GLU A 109 -16.72 -7.11 -13.56
CA GLU A 109 -16.41 -6.97 -14.98
C GLU A 109 -14.99 -6.45 -15.16
N LEU A 110 -14.66 -5.32 -14.54
CA LEU A 110 -13.32 -4.75 -14.58
C LEU A 110 -12.26 -5.73 -14.03
N LEU A 111 -12.58 -6.45 -12.96
CA LEU A 111 -11.68 -7.46 -12.39
C LEU A 111 -11.37 -8.59 -13.38
N LYS A 112 -12.39 -9.09 -14.08
CA LYS A 112 -12.23 -10.12 -15.12
C LYS A 112 -11.37 -9.61 -16.28
N ASP A 113 -11.54 -8.35 -16.68
CA ASP A 113 -10.76 -7.76 -17.76
C ASP A 113 -9.31 -7.49 -17.34
N LEU A 114 -9.08 -7.03 -16.10
CA LEU A 114 -7.75 -6.93 -15.51
C LEU A 114 -7.05 -8.29 -15.41
N LYS A 115 -7.80 -9.36 -15.10
CA LYS A 115 -7.27 -10.73 -15.11
C LYS A 115 -6.82 -11.15 -16.51
N LYS A 116 -7.65 -10.87 -17.55
CA LYS A 116 -7.27 -11.14 -18.95
C LYS A 116 -6.05 -10.33 -19.38
N ALA A 117 -5.95 -9.06 -18.92
CA ALA A 117 -4.79 -8.22 -19.18
C ALA A 117 -3.52 -8.71 -18.47
N GLY A 118 -3.64 -9.59 -17.47
CA GLY A 118 -2.53 -10.23 -16.81
C GLY A 118 -2.15 -9.64 -15.45
N VAL A 119 -3.10 -8.99 -14.74
CA VAL A 119 -2.88 -8.54 -13.36
C VAL A 119 -2.40 -9.69 -12.48
N TYR A 120 -1.36 -9.44 -11.69
CA TYR A 120 -0.79 -10.42 -10.77
C TYR A 120 -1.45 -10.37 -9.40
N GLY A 121 -1.74 -9.18 -8.90
CA GLY A 121 -2.31 -9.01 -7.58
C GLY A 121 -2.93 -7.65 -7.34
N PHE A 122 -3.65 -7.58 -6.25
CA PHE A 122 -4.20 -6.34 -5.70
C PHE A 122 -3.69 -6.13 -4.28
N THR A 123 -3.41 -4.89 -3.97
CA THR A 123 -3.23 -4.41 -2.60
C THR A 123 -4.35 -3.41 -2.33
N PHE A 124 -5.32 -3.82 -1.54
CA PHE A 124 -6.42 -2.94 -1.15
C PHE A 124 -6.05 -2.13 0.07
N HIS A 125 -6.11 -0.81 -0.03
CA HIS A 125 -6.00 0.05 1.13
C HIS A 125 -7.40 0.25 1.73
N VAL A 126 -7.61 -0.31 2.91
CA VAL A 126 -8.88 -0.21 3.65
C VAL A 126 -8.59 0.16 5.10
N ASP A 127 -9.03 1.32 5.53
CA ASP A 127 -9.04 1.76 6.93
C ASP A 127 -10.18 2.73 7.23
N SER A 128 -10.39 3.03 8.50
CA SER A 128 -11.50 3.84 8.99
C SER A 128 -11.36 5.34 8.70
N LYS A 129 -10.16 5.81 8.32
CA LYS A 129 -9.89 7.24 8.06
C LYS A 129 -9.98 7.62 6.58
N GLN A 130 -10.53 6.76 5.74
CA GLN A 130 -10.60 6.99 4.29
C GLN A 130 -11.82 7.81 3.83
N GLY A 131 -12.70 8.24 4.73
CA GLY A 131 -13.89 9.00 4.35
C GLY A 131 -14.84 8.24 3.42
N ARG A 132 -14.96 6.92 3.58
CA ARG A 132 -15.86 6.08 2.78
C ARG A 132 -17.31 6.49 3.02
N GLY A 133 -18.11 6.49 1.95
CA GLY A 133 -19.55 6.75 1.98
C GLY A 133 -20.39 5.49 2.11
N ASN A 134 -21.72 5.65 1.91
CA ASN A 134 -22.72 4.59 1.93
C ASN A 134 -22.67 3.76 3.24
N GLU A 135 -22.83 2.46 3.14
CA GLU A 135 -22.82 1.50 4.24
C GLU A 135 -21.49 1.45 5.02
N TRP A 136 -20.41 1.99 4.44
CA TRP A 136 -19.07 2.01 5.04
C TRP A 136 -18.75 3.31 5.78
N LYS A 137 -19.70 4.25 5.81
CA LYS A 137 -19.50 5.55 6.48
C LYS A 137 -19.39 5.38 7.99
N GLY A 138 -18.29 5.88 8.57
CA GLY A 138 -18.04 5.88 10.01
C GLY A 138 -17.75 4.50 10.61
N LYS A 139 -17.53 3.47 9.78
CA LYS A 139 -17.17 2.13 10.21
C LYS A 139 -15.75 2.10 10.76
N ASN A 140 -15.56 1.35 11.87
CA ASN A 140 -14.26 1.09 12.46
C ASN A 140 -13.53 -0.07 11.74
N GLU A 141 -12.30 -0.36 12.17
CA GLU A 141 -11.47 -1.40 11.53
C GLU A 141 -12.09 -2.79 11.55
N ILE A 142 -12.85 -3.13 12.61
CA ILE A 142 -13.50 -4.44 12.74
C ILE A 142 -14.69 -4.55 11.79
N GLU A 143 -15.50 -3.52 11.73
CA GLU A 143 -16.65 -3.47 10.81
C GLU A 143 -16.21 -3.46 9.33
N LEU A 144 -15.03 -2.89 9.03
CA LEU A 144 -14.42 -2.91 7.70
C LEU A 144 -13.81 -4.28 7.31
N LEU A 145 -13.76 -5.25 8.21
CA LEU A 145 -13.39 -6.63 7.86
C LEU A 145 -14.35 -7.24 6.84
N ASP A 146 -15.63 -6.88 6.88
CA ASP A 146 -16.63 -7.33 5.91
C ASP A 146 -16.33 -6.78 4.50
N LEU A 147 -15.91 -5.53 4.38
CA LEU A 147 -15.48 -4.96 3.11
C LEU A 147 -14.22 -5.65 2.57
N ARG A 148 -13.25 -5.90 3.45
CA ARG A 148 -12.04 -6.66 3.08
C ARG A 148 -12.41 -8.05 2.58
N LEU A 149 -13.34 -8.72 3.26
CA LEU A 149 -13.80 -10.05 2.86
C LEU A 149 -14.52 -10.04 1.50
N GLN A 150 -15.32 -9.00 1.20
CA GLN A 150 -15.95 -8.83 -0.10
C GLN A 150 -14.88 -8.78 -1.22
N TYR A 151 -13.85 -7.95 -1.08
CA TYR A 151 -12.78 -7.87 -2.07
C TYR A 151 -12.00 -9.18 -2.19
N ALA A 152 -11.66 -9.82 -1.08
CA ALA A 152 -10.96 -11.10 -1.11
C ALA A 152 -11.76 -12.19 -1.84
N LYS A 153 -13.08 -12.27 -1.59
CA LYS A 153 -13.98 -13.21 -2.28
C LYS A 153 -14.09 -12.91 -3.77
N MET A 154 -14.16 -11.63 -4.18
CA MET A 154 -14.16 -11.26 -5.60
C MET A 154 -12.90 -11.78 -6.32
N LEU A 155 -11.72 -11.59 -5.71
CA LEU A 155 -10.47 -12.10 -6.28
C LEU A 155 -10.43 -13.63 -6.31
N ALA A 156 -10.90 -14.29 -5.25
CA ALA A 156 -10.95 -15.75 -5.16
C ALA A 156 -11.88 -16.36 -6.20
N GLU A 157 -13.04 -15.72 -6.49
CA GLU A 157 -13.98 -16.16 -7.52
C GLU A 157 -13.35 -16.14 -8.91
N VAL A 158 -12.58 -15.10 -9.24
CA VAL A 158 -11.86 -15.01 -10.51
C VAL A 158 -10.65 -15.95 -10.55
N GLY A 159 -10.00 -16.13 -9.41
CA GLY A 159 -8.90 -17.06 -9.20
C GLY A 159 -7.55 -16.61 -9.76
N GLY A 160 -6.48 -17.08 -9.15
CA GLY A 160 -5.10 -16.85 -9.58
C GLY A 160 -4.67 -15.39 -9.55
N ILE A 161 -5.19 -14.61 -8.60
CA ILE A 161 -4.83 -13.21 -8.33
C ILE A 161 -4.43 -13.13 -6.85
N SER A 162 -3.27 -12.56 -6.57
CA SER A 162 -2.82 -12.33 -5.19
C SER A 162 -3.65 -11.24 -4.52
N CYS A 163 -4.06 -11.47 -3.28
CA CYS A 163 -4.84 -10.54 -2.47
C CYS A 163 -4.03 -10.04 -1.28
N SER A 164 -3.85 -8.74 -1.20
CA SER A 164 -3.14 -8.05 -0.12
C SER A 164 -4.01 -6.92 0.43
N PHE A 165 -3.89 -6.65 1.72
CA PHE A 165 -4.52 -5.48 2.35
C PHE A 165 -3.48 -4.60 3.03
N ASN A 166 -3.58 -3.30 2.80
CA ASN A 166 -2.93 -2.26 3.59
C ASN A 166 -3.95 -1.64 4.54
N SER A 167 -3.52 -1.36 5.76
CA SER A 167 -4.28 -0.58 6.73
C SER A 167 -3.35 0.38 7.44
N THR A 168 -3.67 1.66 7.41
CA THR A 168 -2.94 2.64 8.22
C THR A 168 -3.35 2.48 9.68
N VAL A 169 -2.36 2.37 10.55
CA VAL A 169 -2.55 2.27 12.00
C VAL A 169 -2.35 3.63 12.61
N TYR A 170 -3.38 4.12 13.28
CA TYR A 170 -3.39 5.34 14.08
C TYR A 170 -3.46 4.96 15.56
N GLU A 171 -3.24 5.92 16.46
CA GLU A 171 -3.30 5.67 17.92
C GLU A 171 -4.64 5.07 18.34
N ASP A 172 -5.73 5.63 17.82
CA ASP A 172 -7.09 5.18 18.13
C ASP A 172 -7.47 3.86 17.43
N THR A 173 -6.68 3.39 16.46
CA THR A 173 -6.94 2.14 15.73
C THR A 173 -5.95 1.01 16.05
N LEU A 174 -4.85 1.30 16.76
CA LEU A 174 -3.84 0.31 17.15
C LEU A 174 -4.45 -0.89 17.91
N GLN A 175 -5.46 -0.64 18.72
CA GLN A 175 -6.17 -1.67 19.48
C GLN A 175 -6.83 -2.75 18.61
N TYR A 176 -7.13 -2.47 17.34
CA TYR A 176 -7.79 -3.41 16.43
C TYR A 176 -6.82 -4.36 15.70
N VAL A 177 -5.53 -4.10 15.77
CA VAL A 177 -4.50 -4.89 15.08
C VAL A 177 -4.59 -6.38 15.40
N PRO A 178 -4.73 -6.84 16.66
CA PRO A 178 -4.81 -8.26 16.96
C PRO A 178 -5.97 -8.97 16.27
N GLU A 179 -7.13 -8.31 16.18
CA GLU A 179 -8.30 -8.91 15.52
C GLU A 179 -8.18 -8.90 14.01
N MET A 180 -7.55 -7.88 13.43
CA MET A 180 -7.27 -7.84 12.00
C MET A 180 -6.29 -8.94 11.58
N VAL A 181 -5.27 -9.21 12.38
CA VAL A 181 -4.34 -10.34 12.17
C VAL A 181 -5.07 -11.68 12.28
N ASN A 182 -5.90 -11.85 13.30
CA ASN A 182 -6.71 -13.05 13.49
C ASN A 182 -7.68 -13.29 12.32
N TRP A 183 -8.28 -12.22 11.82
CA TRP A 183 -9.14 -12.29 10.63
C TRP A 183 -8.32 -12.72 9.39
N ALA A 184 -7.17 -12.12 9.13
CA ALA A 184 -6.32 -12.50 8.01
C ALA A 184 -5.86 -13.97 8.11
N HIS A 185 -5.51 -14.44 9.32
CA HIS A 185 -5.15 -15.82 9.58
C HIS A 185 -6.32 -16.79 9.31
N LYS A 186 -7.57 -16.42 9.66
CA LYS A 186 -8.76 -17.23 9.37
C LYS A 186 -9.11 -17.31 7.88
N HIS A 187 -8.61 -16.38 7.08
CA HIS A 187 -8.87 -16.28 5.63
C HIS A 187 -7.60 -16.45 4.80
N ILE A 188 -6.62 -17.18 5.32
CA ILE A 188 -5.30 -17.36 4.71
C ILE A 188 -5.36 -18.02 3.32
N ASP A 189 -6.45 -18.73 3.01
CA ASP A 189 -6.75 -19.33 1.72
C ASP A 189 -7.02 -18.29 0.60
N ILE A 190 -7.49 -17.09 0.97
CA ILE A 190 -7.86 -16.02 0.04
C ILE A 190 -7.20 -14.66 0.35
N VAL A 191 -6.56 -14.53 1.52
CA VAL A 191 -5.82 -13.33 1.95
C VAL A 191 -4.36 -13.70 2.14
N HIS A 192 -3.49 -13.18 1.28
CA HIS A 192 -2.09 -13.60 1.23
C HIS A 192 -1.15 -12.68 2.01
N THR A 193 -1.53 -11.41 2.17
CA THR A 193 -0.71 -10.42 2.88
C THR A 193 -1.57 -9.41 3.61
N MET A 194 -1.17 -9.04 4.82
CA MET A 194 -1.71 -7.93 5.58
C MET A 194 -0.57 -7.01 5.98
N VAL A 195 -0.63 -5.74 5.57
CA VAL A 195 0.37 -4.72 5.83
C VAL A 195 -0.20 -3.67 6.76
N PHE A 196 0.48 -3.42 7.85
CA PHE A 196 0.16 -2.33 8.77
C PHE A 196 1.12 -1.17 8.53
N ILE A 197 0.58 -0.04 8.09
CA ILE A 197 1.34 1.18 7.84
C ILE A 197 1.18 2.07 9.05
N VAL A 198 2.25 2.26 9.81
CA VAL A 198 2.21 3.17 10.96
C VAL A 198 2.09 4.60 10.48
N PHE A 199 1.01 5.29 10.87
CA PHE A 199 0.78 6.67 10.47
C PHE A 199 1.94 7.57 10.92
N ARG A 200 2.37 8.44 10.03
CA ARG A 200 3.35 9.50 10.28
C ARG A 200 2.86 10.79 9.64
N HIS A 201 3.06 11.89 10.30
CA HIS A 201 2.90 13.22 9.72
C HIS A 201 4.21 13.99 9.82
N VAL A 202 4.33 15.02 9.02
CA VAL A 202 5.48 15.92 9.10
C VAL A 202 5.31 16.81 10.34
N ILE A 203 6.34 16.85 11.18
CA ILE A 203 6.36 17.70 12.36
C ILE A 203 6.90 19.08 11.95
N PRO A 204 6.10 20.15 12.06
CA PRO A 204 6.48 21.49 11.55
C PRO A 204 7.73 22.09 12.18
N ASN A 205 8.04 21.71 13.42
CA ASN A 205 9.14 22.31 14.21
C ASN A 205 10.39 21.42 14.27
N MET A 206 10.76 20.79 13.17
CA MET A 206 12.02 20.06 13.10
C MET A 206 13.22 21.04 13.14
N PRO A 207 14.33 20.66 13.79
CA PRO A 207 15.51 21.53 13.92
C PRO A 207 16.34 21.62 12.65
N PHE A 208 15.76 21.34 11.48
CA PHE A 208 16.41 21.38 10.17
C PHE A 208 15.39 21.74 9.08
N ASP A 209 15.91 22.31 8.02
CA ASP A 209 15.15 22.64 6.82
C ASP A 209 15.22 21.49 5.79
N TRP A 210 14.16 21.33 5.03
CA TRP A 210 14.09 20.38 3.94
C TRP A 210 14.24 21.09 2.60
N TYR A 211 14.96 20.46 1.67
CA TYR A 211 15.17 20.99 0.32
C TYR A 211 14.83 19.93 -0.73
N ALA A 212 14.14 20.34 -1.79
CA ALA A 212 13.86 19.54 -2.97
C ALA A 212 14.40 20.25 -4.20
N GLY A 213 15.31 19.61 -4.95
CA GLY A 213 15.92 20.24 -6.13
C GLY A 213 16.64 21.56 -5.83
N GLY A 214 17.23 21.72 -4.64
CA GLY A 214 17.89 22.94 -4.19
C GLY A 214 16.95 24.05 -3.69
N THR A 215 15.65 23.85 -3.74
CA THR A 215 14.65 24.79 -3.24
C THR A 215 14.17 24.38 -1.85
N LYS A 216 14.11 25.32 -0.91
CA LYS A 216 13.56 25.08 0.42
C LYS A 216 12.08 24.69 0.31
N VAL A 217 11.70 23.62 1.02
CA VAL A 217 10.31 23.15 1.07
C VAL A 217 9.56 23.93 2.13
N GLU A 218 8.47 24.56 1.72
CA GLU A 218 7.54 25.24 2.61
C GLU A 218 6.62 24.21 3.28
N TRP A 219 6.59 24.18 4.61
CA TRP A 219 5.88 23.18 5.38
C TRP A 219 4.37 23.17 5.17
N ASP A 220 3.79 24.34 4.96
CA ASP A 220 2.37 24.54 4.70
C ASP A 220 1.92 23.98 3.33
N LYS A 221 2.86 23.71 2.45
CA LYS A 221 2.63 23.08 1.13
C LYS A 221 2.81 21.56 1.13
N ILE A 222 3.22 20.98 2.26
CA ILE A 222 3.38 19.53 2.38
C ILE A 222 2.04 18.91 2.78
N MET A 223 1.55 17.98 1.98
CA MET A 223 0.23 17.36 2.15
C MET A 223 0.08 16.55 3.44
N TYR A 224 1.16 16.06 4.01
CA TYR A 224 1.18 15.42 5.31
C TYR A 224 1.08 16.39 6.49
N HIS A 225 0.95 17.68 6.21
CA HIS A 225 0.72 18.68 7.24
C HIS A 225 -0.70 18.53 7.77
N SER A 226 -0.84 18.17 9.02
CA SER A 226 -2.11 18.18 9.74
C SER A 226 -2.06 19.25 10.80
N ASP A 227 -3.00 20.22 10.74
CA ASP A 227 -3.21 21.21 11.80
C ASP A 227 -3.72 20.57 13.11
N LYS A 228 -4.17 19.32 13.03
CA LYS A 228 -4.52 18.54 14.21
C LYS A 228 -3.23 18.00 14.83
N LYS A 229 -2.86 18.52 16.00
CA LYS A 229 -1.90 17.88 16.88
C LYS A 229 -2.39 16.45 17.16
N ARG A 230 -1.86 15.47 16.45
CA ARG A 230 -1.96 14.07 16.85
C ARG A 230 -0.64 13.73 17.52
N ASP A 231 -0.68 13.20 18.73
CA ASP A 231 0.47 12.50 19.28
C ASP A 231 0.70 11.28 18.38
N VAL A 232 1.78 11.29 17.63
CA VAL A 232 2.05 10.25 16.63
C VAL A 232 3.31 9.53 17.04
N GLU A 233 3.24 8.89 18.19
CA GLU A 233 4.37 8.12 18.74
C GLU A 233 4.23 6.62 18.56
N ILE A 234 3.35 6.14 17.65
CA ILE A 234 3.25 4.72 17.37
C ILE A 234 4.49 4.25 16.63
N LEU A 235 5.12 3.22 17.15
CA LEU A 235 6.25 2.55 16.54
C LEU A 235 5.82 1.19 15.98
N SER A 236 6.61 0.63 15.06
CA SER A 236 6.41 -0.75 14.59
C SER A 236 6.49 -1.77 15.73
N THR A 237 7.24 -1.48 16.77
CA THR A 237 7.31 -2.28 17.99
C THR A 237 5.99 -2.31 18.76
N ASP A 238 5.19 -1.24 18.72
CA ASP A 238 3.89 -1.19 19.39
C ASP A 238 2.89 -2.06 18.63
N VAL A 239 2.93 -2.03 17.30
CA VAL A 239 2.15 -2.95 16.44
C VAL A 239 2.53 -4.41 16.75
N LEU A 240 3.83 -4.71 16.87
CA LEU A 240 4.31 -6.04 17.23
C LEU A 240 3.83 -6.45 18.63
N ALA A 241 3.90 -5.54 19.60
CA ALA A 241 3.41 -5.80 20.96
C ALA A 241 1.91 -6.15 20.94
N LYS A 242 1.11 -5.42 20.16
CA LYS A 242 -0.31 -5.71 19.99
C LYS A 242 -0.57 -7.05 19.31
N VAL A 243 0.18 -7.43 18.28
CA VAL A 243 0.07 -8.75 17.66
C VAL A 243 0.33 -9.85 18.69
N ARG A 244 1.35 -9.68 19.55
CA ARG A 244 1.72 -10.65 20.60
C ARG A 244 0.72 -10.78 21.73
N GLU A 245 -0.16 -9.82 21.94
CA GLU A 245 -1.26 -9.98 22.91
C GLU A 245 -2.14 -11.20 22.58
N ARG A 246 -2.30 -11.51 21.31
CA ARG A 246 -3.11 -12.64 20.83
C ARG A 246 -2.29 -13.83 20.31
N PHE A 247 -1.10 -13.54 19.79
CA PHE A 247 -0.16 -14.51 19.22
C PHE A 247 1.20 -14.38 19.92
N PRO A 248 1.32 -14.86 21.18
CA PRO A 248 2.55 -14.69 21.98
C PRO A 248 3.80 -15.29 21.34
N GLU A 249 3.61 -16.35 20.55
CA GLU A 249 4.65 -17.06 19.82
C GLU A 249 5.09 -16.34 18.52
N PHE A 250 4.44 -15.25 18.15
CA PHE A 250 4.78 -14.55 16.92
C PHE A 250 6.22 -13.98 16.99
N ILE A 251 7.07 -14.49 16.10
CA ILE A 251 8.46 -14.07 15.97
C ILE A 251 8.61 -13.34 14.63
N PRO A 252 9.04 -12.07 14.63
CA PRO A 252 9.36 -11.39 13.37
C PRO A 252 10.49 -12.12 12.66
N SER A 253 10.31 -12.41 11.38
CA SER A 253 11.30 -13.12 10.56
C SER A 253 12.19 -12.17 9.76
N ALA A 254 11.80 -10.90 9.63
CA ALA A 254 12.54 -9.89 8.91
C ALA A 254 12.29 -8.49 9.51
N TYR A 255 13.34 -7.70 9.54
CA TYR A 255 13.30 -6.26 9.79
C TYR A 255 13.94 -5.59 8.58
N LEU A 256 13.22 -4.67 7.96
CA LEU A 256 13.77 -3.77 6.94
C LEU A 256 14.21 -2.47 7.59
#